data_51793ab4e367fe582bc54108971e84cf
#
_entry.id   51793ab4e367fe582bc54108971e84cf
#
_cell.length_a   1.000
_cell.length_b   1.000
_cell.length_c   1.000
_cell.angle_alpha   90.00
_cell.angle_beta   90.00
_cell.angle_gamma   90.00
#
_symmetry.space_group_name_H-M   'P 1'
#
loop_
_entity.id
_entity.type
_entity.pdbx_description
1 polymer ?
#
loop_
_entity_poly.entity_id
_entity_poly.type
_entity_poly.pdbx_seq_one_letter_code
_entity_poly.pdbx_strand_id
1 'polypeptide(L)'
;MNKALFFCELLRMRRSLATQLLLVFALLVSFYSVWSGSAWQMAQQNSLDQYVETVEEKSSEWRADLTAIENGEGESSPYTARPMDIQLPAVHKTGATSHMAIGMTEIMPARLVISPRRNGMSMIAPYEFDNPMTLLFGRMDFVFFVTIIAPLLLIALNFDVIASDRAQGLSKMLLSNPVTETTVIANRMIARSSILIFIVLLALIFGLTVADNLTFSDAASWVTLVLAYLFFWIGLIFLIVSQSQRGFSGLSKLVSLWLLFALIIPAASNSITTYLFPQPSKLELLSDARSATSEATKQTAELTQRFLEDHPELTIGDDQVPGYYRALFLSNSVVRESTQPIVKDFSESMKDREDMLDILQYLSPTTILQRSLIAIAQTDSRSHSLFLETAGQYLSNINNVVEDSVLTSNRISVDTFDQIKIFDEIWEATQKPSVSIFSPIAFMVFLGLVLIGFTRKNSKS
;
A
#
# COMPACT_ATOMS: atom_id res chain seq x y z
N MET A 1 24.20 -31.83 -9.45
CA MET A 1 22.83 -32.19 -9.89
C MET A 1 22.91 -33.40 -10.80
N ASN A 2 22.21 -34.49 -10.46
CA ASN A 2 22.17 -35.68 -11.31
C ASN A 2 21.06 -35.51 -12.36
N LYS A 3 21.45 -35.29 -13.63
CA LYS A 3 20.51 -34.98 -14.73
C LYS A 3 19.46 -36.10 -14.90
N ALA A 4 19.86 -37.37 -14.73
CA ALA A 4 18.95 -38.51 -14.88
C ALA A 4 17.81 -38.45 -13.84
N LEU A 5 18.13 -38.21 -12.56
CA LEU A 5 17.12 -38.10 -11.50
C LEU A 5 16.16 -36.90 -11.74
N PHE A 6 16.67 -35.80 -12.23
CA PHE A 6 15.87 -34.62 -12.56
C PHE A 6 14.86 -34.95 -13.68
N PHE A 7 15.30 -35.52 -14.80
CA PHE A 7 14.41 -35.85 -15.91
C PHE A 7 13.41 -36.96 -15.57
N CYS A 8 13.81 -37.96 -14.78
CA CYS A 8 12.89 -38.98 -14.31
C CYS A 8 11.76 -38.41 -13.45
N GLU A 9 12.05 -37.39 -12.59
CA GLU A 9 11.04 -36.77 -11.77
C GLU A 9 10.07 -35.90 -12.62
N LEU A 10 10.56 -35.19 -13.63
CA LEU A 10 9.70 -34.47 -14.58
C LEU A 10 8.74 -35.43 -15.32
N LEU A 11 9.21 -36.60 -15.74
CA LEU A 11 8.36 -37.62 -16.38
C LEU A 11 7.32 -38.17 -15.40
N ARG A 12 7.69 -38.36 -14.12
CA ARG A 12 6.78 -38.81 -13.06
C ARG A 12 5.66 -37.76 -12.82
N MET A 13 6.01 -36.48 -12.74
CA MET A 13 5.05 -35.40 -12.61
C MET A 13 4.06 -35.34 -13.79
N ARG A 14 4.56 -35.52 -15.03
CA ARG A 14 3.72 -35.57 -16.23
C ARG A 14 2.73 -36.75 -16.22
N ARG A 15 3.00 -37.83 -15.49
CA ARG A 15 2.12 -39.02 -15.37
C ARG A 15 1.15 -38.93 -14.19
N SER A 16 1.34 -38.02 -13.27
CA SER A 16 0.49 -37.83 -12.09
C SER A 16 -0.61 -36.81 -12.39
N LEU A 17 -1.86 -37.27 -12.47
CA LEU A 17 -3.01 -36.40 -12.67
C LEU A 17 -3.14 -35.33 -11.57
N ALA A 18 -2.92 -35.72 -10.30
CA ALA A 18 -2.96 -34.78 -9.16
C ALA A 18 -1.95 -33.65 -9.29
N THR A 19 -0.71 -33.95 -9.72
CA THR A 19 0.33 -32.95 -9.95
C THR A 19 -0.04 -32.03 -11.11
N GLN A 20 -0.58 -32.57 -12.19
CA GLN A 20 -1.02 -31.79 -13.34
C GLN A 20 -2.16 -30.83 -12.96
N LEU A 21 -3.17 -31.29 -12.24
CA LEU A 21 -4.29 -30.45 -11.77
C LEU A 21 -3.79 -29.35 -10.82
N LEU A 22 -2.84 -29.65 -9.94
CA LEU A 22 -2.25 -28.67 -9.04
C LEU A 22 -1.46 -27.60 -9.80
N LEU A 23 -0.69 -27.96 -10.84
CA LEU A 23 0.04 -27.02 -11.67
C LEU A 23 -0.88 -26.16 -12.55
N VAL A 24 -1.96 -26.75 -13.09
CA VAL A 24 -3.00 -26.00 -13.82
C VAL A 24 -3.71 -25.02 -12.87
N PHE A 25 -4.05 -25.47 -11.67
CA PHE A 25 -4.61 -24.60 -10.65
C PHE A 25 -3.65 -23.44 -10.30
N ALA A 26 -2.36 -23.73 -10.10
CA ALA A 26 -1.34 -22.72 -9.84
C ALA A 26 -1.27 -21.67 -10.97
N LEU A 27 -1.29 -22.13 -12.23
CA LEU A 27 -1.29 -21.26 -13.40
C LEU A 27 -2.54 -20.37 -13.44
N LEU A 28 -3.73 -20.97 -13.31
CA LEU A 28 -4.99 -20.21 -13.36
C LEU A 28 -5.08 -19.17 -12.26
N VAL A 29 -4.74 -19.56 -11.02
CA VAL A 29 -4.83 -18.67 -9.86
C VAL A 29 -3.79 -17.56 -9.92
N SER A 30 -2.56 -17.84 -10.39
CA SER A 30 -1.52 -16.81 -10.52
C SER A 30 -1.88 -15.74 -11.56
N PHE A 31 -2.42 -16.13 -12.72
CA PHE A 31 -2.88 -15.18 -13.73
C PHE A 31 -4.16 -14.46 -13.32
N TYR A 32 -5.08 -15.17 -12.66
CA TYR A 32 -6.29 -14.55 -12.09
C TYR A 32 -5.94 -13.45 -11.08
N SER A 33 -4.93 -13.66 -10.23
CA SER A 33 -4.51 -12.66 -9.23
C SER A 33 -3.99 -11.38 -9.87
N VAL A 34 -3.22 -11.47 -10.96
CA VAL A 34 -2.77 -10.30 -11.73
C VAL A 34 -3.95 -9.62 -12.42
N TRP A 35 -4.83 -10.40 -13.06
CA TRP A 35 -6.00 -9.85 -13.73
C TRP A 35 -6.97 -9.16 -12.77
N SER A 36 -7.23 -9.76 -11.61
CA SER A 36 -8.10 -9.19 -10.57
C SER A 36 -7.57 -7.84 -10.06
N GLY A 37 -6.25 -7.76 -9.81
CA GLY A 37 -5.63 -6.51 -9.40
C GLY A 37 -5.64 -5.44 -10.49
N SER A 38 -5.39 -5.82 -11.75
CA SER A 38 -5.43 -4.90 -12.89
C SER A 38 -6.85 -4.37 -13.14
N ALA A 39 -7.86 -5.22 -13.04
CA ALA A 39 -9.26 -4.81 -13.19
C ALA A 39 -9.68 -3.82 -12.10
N TRP A 40 -9.23 -4.04 -10.87
CA TRP A 40 -9.50 -3.12 -9.76
C TRP A 40 -8.80 -1.77 -9.96
N GLN A 41 -7.51 -1.77 -10.31
CA GLN A 41 -6.76 -0.53 -10.55
C GLN A 41 -7.39 0.28 -11.67
N MET A 42 -7.80 -0.36 -12.76
CA MET A 42 -8.46 0.30 -13.88
C MET A 42 -9.78 0.96 -13.45
N ALA A 43 -10.59 0.26 -12.63
CA ALA A 43 -11.83 0.82 -12.09
C ALA A 43 -11.55 2.01 -11.15
N GLN A 44 -10.50 1.93 -10.32
CA GLN A 44 -10.09 3.02 -9.45
C GLN A 44 -9.59 4.22 -10.25
N GLN A 45 -8.72 4.02 -11.24
CA GLN A 45 -8.24 5.09 -12.12
C GLN A 45 -9.38 5.81 -12.82
N ASN A 46 -10.31 5.07 -13.44
CA ASN A 46 -11.49 5.68 -14.08
C ASN A 46 -12.31 6.54 -13.10
N SER A 47 -12.46 6.09 -11.85
CA SER A 47 -13.16 6.87 -10.80
C SER A 47 -12.38 8.10 -10.39
N LEU A 48 -11.04 8.04 -10.36
CA LEU A 48 -10.17 9.17 -10.05
C LEU A 48 -10.18 10.19 -11.19
N ASP A 49 -10.10 9.75 -12.44
CA ASP A 49 -10.13 10.62 -13.62
C ASP A 49 -11.45 11.38 -13.71
N GLN A 50 -12.60 10.71 -13.52
CA GLN A 50 -13.90 11.37 -13.45
C GLN A 50 -14.00 12.39 -12.30
N TYR A 51 -13.38 12.06 -11.17
CA TYR A 51 -13.33 12.98 -10.04
C TYR A 51 -12.48 14.22 -10.35
N VAL A 52 -11.30 14.05 -10.93
CA VAL A 52 -10.42 15.15 -11.35
C VAL A 52 -11.15 16.03 -12.35
N GLU A 53 -11.73 15.46 -13.40
CA GLU A 53 -12.51 16.18 -14.41
C GLU A 53 -13.64 17.02 -13.77
N THR A 54 -14.40 16.45 -12.84
CA THR A 54 -15.48 17.18 -12.13
C THR A 54 -14.96 18.36 -11.30
N VAL A 55 -13.80 18.21 -10.66
CA VAL A 55 -13.22 19.29 -9.83
C VAL A 55 -12.57 20.35 -10.72
N GLU A 56 -11.90 19.94 -11.78
CA GLU A 56 -11.28 20.85 -12.77
C GLU A 56 -12.34 21.66 -13.53
N GLU A 57 -13.48 21.06 -13.88
CA GLU A 57 -14.61 21.77 -14.49
C GLU A 57 -15.07 22.90 -13.58
N LYS A 58 -15.31 22.64 -12.29
CA LYS A 58 -15.68 23.68 -11.31
C LYS A 58 -14.60 24.74 -11.13
N SER A 59 -13.34 24.35 -11.16
CA SER A 59 -12.21 25.27 -11.06
C SER A 59 -12.12 26.18 -12.29
N SER A 60 -12.36 25.61 -13.49
CA SER A 60 -12.37 26.36 -14.75
C SER A 60 -13.57 27.31 -14.86
N GLU A 61 -14.75 26.89 -14.41
CA GLU A 61 -15.93 27.78 -14.29
C GLU A 61 -15.63 28.95 -13.36
N TRP A 62 -15.07 28.68 -12.17
CA TRP A 62 -14.69 29.71 -11.22
C TRP A 62 -13.68 30.70 -11.81
N ARG A 63 -12.68 30.19 -12.55
CA ARG A 63 -11.67 31.00 -13.25
C ARG A 63 -12.30 31.85 -14.38
N ALA A 64 -13.24 31.27 -15.13
CA ALA A 64 -13.94 31.98 -16.20
C ALA A 64 -14.78 33.15 -15.65
N ASP A 65 -15.50 32.93 -14.55
CA ASP A 65 -16.26 33.97 -13.85
C ASP A 65 -15.32 35.10 -13.37
N LEU A 66 -14.18 34.77 -12.80
CA LEU A 66 -13.17 35.73 -12.37
C LEU A 66 -12.65 36.58 -13.56
N THR A 67 -12.34 35.93 -14.66
CA THR A 67 -11.86 36.55 -15.89
C THR A 67 -12.92 37.50 -16.50
N ALA A 68 -14.19 37.09 -16.52
CA ALA A 68 -15.31 37.93 -17.00
C ALA A 68 -15.48 39.17 -16.13
N ILE A 69 -15.34 39.04 -14.81
CA ILE A 69 -15.41 40.17 -13.88
C ILE A 69 -14.23 41.13 -14.08
N GLU A 70 -13.01 40.65 -14.24
CA GLU A 70 -11.82 41.48 -14.50
C GLU A 70 -11.94 42.25 -15.82
N ASN A 71 -12.53 41.64 -16.85
CA ASN A 71 -12.76 42.28 -18.16
C ASN A 71 -13.95 43.25 -18.16
N GLY A 72 -14.74 43.30 -17.09
CA GLY A 72 -15.94 44.11 -17.02
C GLY A 72 -17.14 43.57 -17.80
N GLU A 73 -17.09 42.29 -18.18
CA GLU A 73 -18.12 41.61 -18.98
C GLU A 73 -19.10 40.78 -18.12
N GLY A 74 -18.74 40.49 -16.84
CA GLY A 74 -19.55 39.69 -15.94
C GLY A 74 -20.39 40.49 -14.94
N GLU A 75 -21.47 39.85 -14.42
CA GLU A 75 -22.18 40.41 -13.25
C GLU A 75 -21.24 40.37 -12.04
N SER A 76 -20.85 41.54 -11.57
CA SER A 76 -20.01 41.69 -10.37
C SER A 76 -20.82 41.42 -9.09
N SER A 77 -21.35 40.21 -8.94
CA SER A 77 -21.99 39.80 -7.69
C SER A 77 -20.94 39.53 -6.61
N PRO A 78 -21.12 39.98 -5.36
CA PRO A 78 -20.25 39.66 -4.25
C PRO A 78 -20.13 38.15 -3.96
N TYR A 79 -21.01 37.32 -4.56
CA TYR A 79 -21.06 35.90 -4.38
C TYR A 79 -20.38 35.11 -5.52
N THR A 80 -19.85 35.76 -6.56
CA THR A 80 -19.20 35.14 -7.70
C THR A 80 -17.69 35.19 -7.57
N ALA A 81 -16.98 34.14 -7.96
CA ALA A 81 -15.52 34.02 -7.97
C ALA A 81 -14.84 34.41 -6.64
N ARG A 82 -15.35 33.90 -5.53
CA ARG A 82 -14.78 34.17 -4.19
C ARG A 82 -13.52 33.38 -3.94
N PRO A 83 -12.49 33.93 -3.27
CA PRO A 83 -11.24 33.21 -2.97
C PRO A 83 -11.45 31.90 -2.16
N MET A 84 -12.43 31.89 -1.26
CA MET A 84 -12.76 30.72 -0.43
C MET A 84 -13.42 29.59 -1.21
N ASP A 85 -13.93 29.81 -2.42
CA ASP A 85 -14.65 28.82 -3.22
C ASP A 85 -13.73 28.09 -4.20
N ILE A 86 -12.45 28.42 -4.25
CA ILE A 86 -11.44 27.70 -5.01
C ILE A 86 -11.47 26.22 -4.61
N GLN A 87 -11.57 25.34 -5.61
CA GLN A 87 -11.53 23.89 -5.44
C GLN A 87 -10.48 23.32 -6.40
N LEU A 88 -9.51 22.59 -5.85
CA LEU A 88 -8.46 21.95 -6.62
C LEU A 88 -8.38 20.47 -6.25
N PRO A 89 -8.18 19.57 -7.23
CA PRO A 89 -8.09 18.15 -6.96
C PRO A 89 -6.70 17.82 -6.38
N ALA A 90 -6.68 16.89 -5.42
CA ALA A 90 -5.46 16.20 -5.00
C ALA A 90 -5.71 14.70 -5.07
N VAL A 91 -4.87 13.98 -5.79
CA VAL A 91 -4.99 12.54 -6.02
C VAL A 91 -3.72 11.83 -5.58
N HIS A 92 -3.89 10.73 -4.85
CA HIS A 92 -2.80 9.84 -4.50
C HIS A 92 -2.45 8.95 -5.69
N LYS A 93 -1.41 9.32 -6.44
CA LYS A 93 -0.85 8.47 -7.50
C LYS A 93 0.04 7.41 -6.88
N THR A 94 -0.33 6.16 -7.05
CA THR A 94 0.41 4.98 -6.61
C THR A 94 1.53 4.62 -7.58
N GLY A 95 2.43 3.70 -7.18
CA GLY A 95 3.51 3.23 -8.05
C GLY A 95 3.01 2.37 -9.22
N ALA A 96 3.87 2.18 -10.22
CA ALA A 96 3.58 1.46 -11.47
C ALA A 96 3.07 0.01 -11.25
N THR A 97 3.41 -0.62 -10.13
CA THR A 97 3.07 -2.00 -9.80
C THR A 97 1.90 -2.15 -8.82
N SER A 98 1.11 -1.10 -8.61
CA SER A 98 0.00 -1.08 -7.64
C SER A 98 -1.10 -2.11 -7.95
N HIS A 99 -1.31 -2.46 -9.23
CA HIS A 99 -2.22 -3.53 -9.64
C HIS A 99 -1.79 -4.93 -9.16
N MET A 100 -0.50 -5.13 -8.88
CA MET A 100 0.01 -6.41 -8.36
C MET A 100 0.02 -6.43 -6.82
N ALA A 101 -0.02 -5.26 -6.19
CA ALA A 101 0.03 -5.06 -4.75
C ALA A 101 -0.95 -3.94 -4.36
N ILE A 102 -2.21 -4.27 -4.18
CA ILE A 102 -3.28 -3.32 -3.86
C ILE A 102 -3.06 -2.68 -2.48
N GLY A 103 -2.58 -3.45 -1.50
CA GLY A 103 -2.19 -2.95 -0.19
C GLY A 103 -3.29 -2.20 0.54
N MET A 104 -2.96 -0.99 1.03
CA MET A 104 -3.88 -0.14 1.81
C MET A 104 -4.79 0.74 0.93
N THR A 105 -4.56 0.79 -0.39
CA THR A 105 -5.33 1.66 -1.30
C THR A 105 -6.81 1.27 -1.42
N GLU A 106 -7.17 0.04 -1.01
CA GLU A 106 -8.55 -0.43 -0.96
C GLU A 106 -9.36 0.26 0.17
N ILE A 107 -8.70 0.65 1.25
CA ILE A 107 -9.36 1.17 2.47
C ILE A 107 -9.03 2.63 2.78
N MET A 108 -8.06 3.21 2.08
CA MET A 108 -7.63 4.60 2.28
C MET A 108 -8.08 5.49 1.12
N PRO A 109 -8.58 6.71 1.40
CA PRO A 109 -9.04 7.60 0.35
C PRO A 109 -7.88 8.02 -0.55
N ALA A 110 -8.06 7.83 -1.86
CA ALA A 110 -7.06 8.21 -2.86
C ALA A 110 -7.27 9.60 -3.44
N ARG A 111 -8.29 10.36 -2.98
CA ARG A 111 -8.69 11.66 -3.53
C ARG A 111 -9.15 12.64 -2.46
N LEU A 112 -8.79 13.91 -2.61
CA LEU A 112 -9.18 15.00 -1.73
C LEU A 112 -9.50 16.25 -2.56
N VAL A 113 -10.55 16.98 -2.19
CA VAL A 113 -10.77 18.37 -2.69
C VAL A 113 -10.04 19.31 -1.78
N ILE A 114 -9.08 20.04 -2.31
CA ILE A 114 -8.36 21.09 -1.61
C ILE A 114 -9.10 22.42 -1.82
N SER A 115 -9.46 23.07 -0.72
CA SER A 115 -10.20 24.33 -0.74
C SER A 115 -9.94 25.12 0.53
N PRO A 116 -9.76 26.45 0.46
CA PRO A 116 -9.64 27.31 1.64
C PRO A 116 -10.84 27.23 2.61
N ARG A 117 -11.98 26.78 2.11
CA ARG A 117 -13.19 26.52 2.90
C ARG A 117 -13.06 25.34 3.86
N ARG A 118 -12.14 24.42 3.57
CA ARG A 118 -11.92 23.21 4.35
C ARG A 118 -10.79 23.39 5.35
N ASN A 119 -10.99 22.89 6.55
CA ASN A 119 -9.92 22.79 7.54
C ASN A 119 -9.13 21.47 7.35
N GLY A 120 -7.92 21.39 7.94
CA GLY A 120 -7.05 20.19 7.82
C GLY A 120 -7.70 18.90 8.31
N MET A 121 -8.68 18.97 9.24
CA MET A 121 -9.42 17.80 9.73
C MET A 121 -10.35 17.20 8.68
N SER A 122 -10.88 17.99 7.76
CA SER A 122 -11.70 17.48 6.65
C SER A 122 -10.91 16.61 5.68
N MET A 123 -9.59 16.62 5.74
CA MET A 123 -8.71 15.75 4.94
C MET A 123 -8.54 14.36 5.56
N ILE A 124 -8.67 14.25 6.89
CA ILE A 124 -8.53 12.97 7.61
C ILE A 124 -9.86 12.20 7.63
N ALA A 125 -10.97 12.90 7.46
CA ALA A 125 -12.32 12.37 7.64
C ALA A 125 -12.93 11.56 6.46
N PRO A 126 -12.55 11.75 5.17
CA PRO A 126 -13.25 11.04 4.10
C PRO A 126 -12.82 9.56 4.06
N TYR A 127 -13.67 8.70 4.59
CA TYR A 127 -13.61 7.26 4.34
C TYR A 127 -14.72 6.89 3.38
N GLU A 128 -14.36 6.29 2.27
CA GLU A 128 -15.32 5.59 1.44
C GLU A 128 -15.71 4.32 2.17
N PHE A 129 -17.01 4.16 2.46
CA PHE A 129 -17.55 2.90 2.96
C PHE A 129 -17.54 1.91 1.79
N ASP A 130 -16.55 1.04 1.75
CA ASP A 130 -16.53 -0.06 0.80
C ASP A 130 -17.45 -1.20 1.31
N ASN A 131 -17.79 -2.12 0.41
CA ASN A 131 -18.62 -3.26 0.73
C ASN A 131 -17.99 -4.06 1.90
N PRO A 132 -18.72 -4.33 3.00
CA PRO A 132 -18.21 -5.10 4.14
C PRO A 132 -17.62 -6.46 3.76
N MET A 133 -18.11 -7.08 2.70
CA MET A 133 -17.58 -8.36 2.21
C MET A 133 -16.18 -8.20 1.59
N THR A 134 -15.93 -7.11 0.88
CA THR A 134 -14.61 -6.80 0.34
C THR A 134 -13.62 -6.52 1.45
N LEU A 135 -14.03 -5.78 2.49
CA LEU A 135 -13.21 -5.50 3.67
C LEU A 135 -12.88 -6.77 4.48
N LEU A 136 -13.78 -7.76 4.48
CA LEU A 136 -13.58 -9.00 5.23
C LEU A 136 -12.61 -9.97 4.53
N PHE A 137 -12.73 -10.12 3.22
CA PHE A 137 -11.96 -11.11 2.44
C PHE A 137 -10.74 -10.52 1.73
N GLY A 138 -10.68 -9.19 1.57
CA GLY A 138 -9.69 -8.52 0.75
C GLY A 138 -9.84 -8.86 -0.73
N ARG A 139 -9.00 -8.27 -1.56
CA ARG A 139 -8.91 -8.62 -2.98
C ARG A 139 -7.73 -9.55 -3.24
N MET A 140 -7.94 -10.49 -4.15
CA MET A 140 -6.89 -11.43 -4.52
C MET A 140 -5.97 -10.78 -5.55
N ASP A 141 -4.88 -10.19 -5.08
CA ASP A 141 -3.81 -9.67 -5.91
C ASP A 141 -2.62 -10.63 -6.02
N PHE A 142 -1.58 -10.25 -6.78
CA PHE A 142 -0.40 -11.09 -6.96
C PHE A 142 0.40 -11.24 -5.65
N VAL A 143 0.44 -10.21 -4.79
CA VAL A 143 1.12 -10.31 -3.49
C VAL A 143 0.42 -11.35 -2.61
N PHE A 144 -0.90 -11.36 -2.56
CA PHE A 144 -1.64 -12.39 -1.84
C PHE A 144 -1.35 -13.79 -2.39
N PHE A 145 -1.35 -13.95 -3.72
CA PHE A 145 -1.02 -15.23 -4.34
C PHE A 145 0.38 -15.71 -3.93
N VAL A 146 1.41 -14.86 -4.06
CA VAL A 146 2.79 -15.28 -3.83
C VAL A 146 3.11 -15.48 -2.36
N THR A 147 2.48 -14.71 -1.45
CA THR A 147 2.74 -14.79 0.00
C THR A 147 1.99 -15.92 0.68
N ILE A 148 0.78 -16.22 0.26
CA ILE A 148 -0.12 -17.17 0.92
C ILE A 148 -0.24 -18.48 0.12
N ILE A 149 -0.56 -18.40 -1.17
CA ILE A 149 -0.91 -19.59 -1.97
C ILE A 149 0.34 -20.32 -2.49
N ALA A 150 1.34 -19.60 -3.00
CA ALA A 150 2.53 -20.23 -3.57
C ALA A 150 3.30 -21.13 -2.58
N PRO A 151 3.49 -20.78 -1.28
CA PRO A 151 4.07 -21.69 -0.31
C PRO A 151 3.26 -22.96 -0.09
N LEU A 152 1.92 -22.87 -0.05
CA LEU A 152 1.07 -24.06 0.07
C LEU A 152 1.21 -24.97 -1.14
N LEU A 153 1.32 -24.39 -2.34
CA LEU A 153 1.57 -25.16 -3.56
C LEU A 153 2.95 -25.82 -3.55
N LEU A 154 4.00 -25.11 -3.06
CA LEU A 154 5.32 -25.69 -2.84
C LEU A 154 5.27 -26.87 -1.86
N ILE A 155 4.57 -26.71 -0.74
CA ILE A 155 4.35 -27.76 0.25
C ILE A 155 3.63 -28.95 -0.39
N ALA A 156 2.51 -28.70 -1.08
CA ALA A 156 1.70 -29.74 -1.72
C ALA A 156 2.48 -30.53 -2.79
N LEU A 157 3.40 -29.87 -3.52
CA LEU A 157 4.25 -30.54 -4.51
C LEU A 157 5.35 -31.40 -3.89
N ASN A 158 5.85 -31.04 -2.69
CA ASN A 158 7.11 -31.60 -2.18
C ASN A 158 6.98 -32.43 -0.89
N PHE A 159 5.83 -32.37 -0.16
CA PHE A 159 5.72 -33.06 1.15
C PHE A 159 5.95 -34.57 1.08
N ASP A 160 5.64 -35.20 -0.04
CA ASP A 160 5.72 -36.66 -0.22
C ASP A 160 6.92 -37.14 -1.06
N VAL A 161 7.85 -36.23 -1.39
CA VAL A 161 8.99 -36.47 -2.32
C VAL A 161 9.76 -37.78 -2.04
N ILE A 162 9.87 -38.21 -0.79
CA ILE A 162 10.55 -39.43 -0.38
C ILE A 162 9.68 -40.35 0.48
N ALA A 163 8.58 -39.81 1.03
CA ALA A 163 7.76 -40.52 2.00
C ALA A 163 7.07 -41.75 1.39
N SER A 164 6.61 -41.68 0.15
CA SER A 164 6.03 -42.79 -0.58
C SER A 164 7.06 -43.91 -0.87
N ASP A 165 8.30 -43.54 -1.22
CA ASP A 165 9.36 -44.48 -1.49
C ASP A 165 9.84 -45.19 -0.20
N ARG A 166 9.87 -44.46 0.93
CA ARG A 166 10.15 -45.05 2.26
C ARG A 166 9.06 -46.05 2.66
N ALA A 167 7.78 -45.69 2.48
CA ALA A 167 6.66 -46.55 2.83
C ALA A 167 6.60 -47.83 2.01
N GLN A 168 7.07 -47.82 0.74
CA GLN A 168 7.14 -48.97 -0.16
C GLN A 168 8.45 -49.74 -0.05
N GLY A 169 9.39 -49.33 0.81
CA GLY A 169 10.70 -49.94 0.96
C GLY A 169 11.69 -49.69 -0.21
N LEU A 170 11.28 -48.87 -1.18
CA LEU A 170 12.08 -48.56 -2.38
C LEU A 170 13.30 -47.68 -2.04
N SER A 171 13.31 -47.02 -0.91
CA SER A 171 14.43 -46.19 -0.45
C SER A 171 15.71 -47.01 -0.27
N LYS A 172 15.62 -48.27 0.23
CA LYS A 172 16.77 -49.21 0.35
C LYS A 172 17.38 -49.54 -1.00
N MET A 173 16.54 -49.70 -2.03
CA MET A 173 16.97 -49.99 -3.39
C MET A 173 17.61 -48.79 -4.08
N LEU A 174 17.12 -47.56 -3.80
CA LEU A 174 17.73 -46.31 -4.27
C LEU A 174 19.12 -46.10 -3.66
N LEU A 175 19.32 -46.44 -2.39
CA LEU A 175 20.57 -46.28 -1.65
C LEU A 175 21.60 -47.37 -1.94
N SER A 176 21.25 -48.43 -2.69
CA SER A 176 22.23 -49.38 -3.22
C SER A 176 23.13 -48.76 -4.31
N ASN A 177 22.74 -47.64 -4.88
CA ASN A 177 23.57 -46.82 -5.75
C ASN A 177 24.42 -45.84 -4.93
N PRO A 178 25.57 -45.35 -5.43
CA PRO A 178 26.43 -44.39 -4.72
C PRO A 178 25.80 -42.96 -4.66
N VAL A 179 24.58 -42.86 -4.13
CA VAL A 179 23.82 -41.60 -4.03
C VAL A 179 23.26 -41.50 -2.61
N THR A 180 23.44 -40.35 -1.96
CA THR A 180 22.86 -40.11 -0.64
C THR A 180 21.37 -39.75 -0.76
N GLU A 181 20.58 -40.09 0.26
CA GLU A 181 19.15 -39.80 0.31
C GLU A 181 18.86 -38.30 0.16
N THR A 182 19.67 -37.46 0.81
CA THR A 182 19.57 -35.99 0.69
C THR A 182 19.79 -35.50 -0.74
N THR A 183 20.68 -36.16 -1.52
CA THR A 183 20.87 -35.80 -2.92
C THR A 183 19.66 -36.18 -3.77
N VAL A 184 19.02 -37.32 -3.48
CA VAL A 184 17.77 -37.72 -4.17
C VAL A 184 16.65 -36.73 -3.85
N ILE A 185 16.44 -36.40 -2.57
CA ILE A 185 15.44 -35.41 -2.13
C ILE A 185 15.69 -34.08 -2.84
N ALA A 186 16.93 -33.56 -2.79
CA ALA A 186 17.25 -32.24 -3.39
C ALA A 186 16.97 -32.21 -4.91
N ASN A 187 17.39 -33.24 -5.68
CA ASN A 187 17.16 -33.30 -7.12
C ASN A 187 15.66 -33.33 -7.47
N ARG A 188 14.88 -34.12 -6.73
CA ARG A 188 13.42 -34.21 -6.93
C ARG A 188 12.72 -32.89 -6.56
N MET A 189 13.07 -32.31 -5.43
CA MET A 189 12.52 -31.01 -5.02
C MET A 189 12.84 -29.90 -6.02
N ILE A 190 14.08 -29.84 -6.51
CA ILE A 190 14.47 -28.87 -7.55
C ILE A 190 13.61 -29.09 -8.81
N ALA A 191 13.40 -30.33 -9.25
CA ALA A 191 12.61 -30.64 -10.43
C ALA A 191 11.12 -30.20 -10.25
N ARG A 192 10.52 -30.49 -9.09
CA ARG A 192 9.13 -30.14 -8.80
C ARG A 192 8.95 -28.63 -8.61
N SER A 193 9.82 -28.01 -7.82
CA SER A 193 9.74 -26.58 -7.51
C SER A 193 10.06 -25.69 -8.72
N SER A 194 10.94 -26.14 -9.64
CA SER A 194 11.30 -25.35 -10.82
C SER A 194 10.11 -25.06 -11.74
N ILE A 195 9.16 -25.99 -11.86
CA ILE A 195 7.95 -25.77 -12.68
C ILE A 195 7.06 -24.73 -12.01
N LEU A 196 6.87 -24.82 -10.69
CA LEU A 196 6.06 -23.83 -9.97
C LEU A 196 6.71 -22.45 -9.99
N ILE A 197 8.03 -22.38 -9.77
CA ILE A 197 8.78 -21.11 -9.88
C ILE A 197 8.60 -20.50 -11.29
N PHE A 198 8.67 -21.34 -12.33
CA PHE A 198 8.47 -20.88 -13.69
C PHE A 198 7.06 -20.30 -13.90
N ILE A 199 6.01 -20.95 -13.36
CA ILE A 199 4.62 -20.44 -13.40
C ILE A 199 4.51 -19.10 -12.68
N VAL A 200 5.07 -19.00 -11.46
CA VAL A 200 5.05 -17.74 -10.67
C VAL A 200 5.79 -16.63 -11.41
N LEU A 201 6.96 -16.90 -11.98
CA LEU A 201 7.72 -15.93 -12.77
C LEU A 201 6.99 -15.51 -14.05
N LEU A 202 6.30 -16.43 -14.71
CA LEU A 202 5.48 -16.11 -15.88
C LEU A 202 4.36 -15.11 -15.54
N ALA A 203 3.65 -15.36 -14.44
CA ALA A 203 2.60 -14.45 -13.97
C ALA A 203 3.19 -13.12 -13.49
N LEU A 204 4.34 -13.14 -12.81
CA LEU A 204 5.07 -11.93 -12.41
C LEU A 204 5.48 -11.09 -13.62
N ILE A 205 6.13 -11.71 -14.61
CA ILE A 205 6.55 -11.00 -15.84
C ILE A 205 5.33 -10.44 -16.56
N PHE A 206 4.25 -11.21 -16.66
CA PHE A 206 3.00 -10.72 -17.25
C PHE A 206 2.49 -9.48 -16.50
N GLY A 207 2.43 -9.51 -15.17
CA GLY A 207 2.07 -8.34 -14.37
C GLY A 207 2.99 -7.13 -14.63
N LEU A 208 4.31 -7.34 -14.67
CA LEU A 208 5.26 -6.27 -14.96
C LEU A 208 5.13 -5.69 -16.37
N THR A 209 4.62 -6.44 -17.36
CA THR A 209 4.36 -5.91 -18.72
C THR A 209 3.11 -5.06 -18.81
N VAL A 210 2.20 -5.17 -17.86
CA VAL A 210 0.98 -4.34 -17.76
C VAL A 210 1.26 -3.01 -17.05
N ALA A 211 2.37 -2.92 -16.32
CA ALA A 211 2.74 -1.74 -15.54
C ALA A 211 3.21 -0.58 -16.45
N ASP A 212 2.60 0.59 -16.29
CA ASP A 212 3.03 1.81 -16.97
C ASP A 212 4.23 2.45 -16.24
N ASN A 213 5.19 2.98 -16.99
CA ASN A 213 6.38 3.69 -16.46
C ASN A 213 7.21 2.88 -15.45
N LEU A 214 7.27 1.56 -15.62
CA LEU A 214 8.03 0.67 -14.75
C LEU A 214 9.54 0.91 -14.89
N THR A 215 10.24 1.14 -13.76
CA THR A 215 11.69 1.21 -13.75
C THR A 215 12.31 -0.19 -13.76
N PHE A 216 13.51 -0.31 -14.37
CA PHE A 216 14.25 -1.58 -14.32
C PHE A 216 14.60 -1.98 -12.88
N SER A 217 14.86 -1.01 -12.00
CA SER A 217 15.13 -1.24 -10.59
C SER A 217 13.96 -1.91 -9.87
N ASP A 218 12.73 -1.41 -10.11
CA ASP A 218 11.54 -1.97 -9.49
C ASP A 218 11.25 -3.38 -10.00
N ALA A 219 11.35 -3.59 -11.32
CA ALA A 219 11.18 -4.91 -11.90
C ALA A 219 12.20 -5.93 -11.33
N ALA A 220 13.48 -5.56 -11.25
CA ALA A 220 14.52 -6.40 -10.67
C ALA A 220 14.27 -6.68 -9.19
N SER A 221 13.76 -5.69 -8.45
CA SER A 221 13.40 -5.80 -7.05
C SER A 221 12.27 -6.81 -6.83
N TRP A 222 11.20 -6.74 -7.62
CA TRP A 222 10.10 -7.69 -7.60
C TRP A 222 10.58 -9.13 -7.85
N VAL A 223 11.35 -9.34 -8.91
CA VAL A 223 11.87 -10.68 -9.26
C VAL A 223 12.76 -11.22 -8.15
N THR A 224 13.67 -10.41 -7.64
CA THR A 224 14.65 -10.86 -6.63
C THR A 224 13.98 -11.16 -5.28
N LEU A 225 13.03 -10.33 -4.84
CA LEU A 225 12.26 -10.55 -3.61
C LEU A 225 11.44 -11.84 -3.68
N VAL A 226 10.70 -12.04 -4.77
CA VAL A 226 9.89 -13.25 -4.96
C VAL A 226 10.77 -14.50 -4.99
N LEU A 227 11.90 -14.46 -5.70
CA LEU A 227 12.84 -15.61 -5.74
C LEU A 227 13.48 -15.88 -4.38
N ALA A 228 13.87 -14.85 -3.62
CA ALA A 228 14.42 -15.01 -2.28
C ALA A 228 13.40 -15.66 -1.32
N TYR A 229 12.14 -15.26 -1.41
CA TYR A 229 11.05 -15.84 -0.62
C TYR A 229 10.77 -17.32 -0.97
N LEU A 230 10.66 -17.64 -2.25
CA LEU A 230 10.48 -19.02 -2.69
C LEU A 230 11.68 -19.89 -2.33
N PHE A 231 12.89 -19.35 -2.40
CA PHE A 231 14.12 -20.03 -1.97
C PHE A 231 14.09 -20.35 -0.46
N PHE A 232 13.66 -19.43 0.38
CA PHE A 232 13.45 -19.69 1.80
C PHE A 232 12.49 -20.86 2.03
N TRP A 233 11.33 -20.87 1.36
CA TRP A 233 10.36 -21.96 1.50
C TRP A 233 10.90 -23.30 1.03
N ILE A 234 11.65 -23.33 -0.08
CA ILE A 234 12.31 -24.54 -0.56
C ILE A 234 13.30 -25.06 0.49
N GLY A 235 14.09 -24.19 1.10
CA GLY A 235 15.01 -24.56 2.19
C GLY A 235 14.28 -25.14 3.40
N LEU A 236 13.16 -24.52 3.81
CA LEU A 236 12.35 -25.00 4.94
C LEU A 236 11.70 -26.36 4.64
N ILE A 237 11.12 -26.53 3.46
CA ILE A 237 10.53 -27.81 3.03
C ILE A 237 11.62 -28.89 2.98
N PHE A 238 12.80 -28.59 2.43
CA PHE A 238 13.92 -29.50 2.36
C PHE A 238 14.34 -30.00 3.75
N LEU A 239 14.45 -29.10 4.72
CA LEU A 239 14.76 -29.44 6.11
C LEU A 239 13.73 -30.40 6.71
N ILE A 240 12.44 -30.05 6.61
CA ILE A 240 11.37 -30.84 7.24
C ILE A 240 11.19 -32.22 6.55
N VAL A 241 11.21 -32.25 5.22
CA VAL A 241 11.04 -33.50 4.45
C VAL A 241 12.20 -34.46 4.69
N SER A 242 13.44 -33.97 4.78
CA SER A 242 14.60 -34.80 5.04
C SER A 242 14.56 -35.47 6.41
N GLN A 243 13.98 -34.81 7.43
CA GLN A 243 13.87 -35.33 8.79
C GLN A 243 12.60 -36.16 9.05
N SER A 244 11.59 -36.05 8.16
CA SER A 244 10.29 -36.69 8.38
C SER A 244 10.29 -38.16 7.92
N GLN A 245 10.02 -39.07 8.84
CA GLN A 245 9.90 -40.50 8.57
C GLN A 245 8.63 -40.86 7.78
N ARG A 246 7.52 -40.13 8.03
CA ARG A 246 6.20 -40.35 7.40
C ARG A 246 5.75 -39.04 6.70
N GLY A 247 5.18 -39.17 5.50
CA GLY A 247 4.72 -38.04 4.70
C GLY A 247 3.70 -37.16 5.43
N PHE A 248 2.74 -37.77 6.12
CA PHE A 248 1.73 -37.05 6.86
C PHE A 248 2.31 -36.19 8.01
N SER A 249 3.32 -36.71 8.74
CA SER A 249 3.99 -35.94 9.79
C SER A 249 4.78 -34.77 9.22
N GLY A 250 5.39 -34.91 8.04
CA GLY A 250 6.06 -33.80 7.34
C GLY A 250 5.08 -32.72 6.88
N LEU A 251 3.97 -33.14 6.29
CA LEU A 251 2.91 -32.24 5.84
C LEU A 251 2.34 -31.41 7.01
N SER A 252 1.98 -32.08 8.12
CA SER A 252 1.43 -31.38 9.30
C SER A 252 2.39 -30.33 9.84
N LYS A 253 3.69 -30.63 9.95
CA LYS A 253 4.71 -29.66 10.39
C LYS A 253 4.83 -28.48 9.43
N LEU A 254 4.83 -28.74 8.12
CA LEU A 254 4.95 -27.70 7.10
C LEU A 254 3.73 -26.77 7.07
N VAL A 255 2.53 -27.33 7.16
CA VAL A 255 1.30 -26.54 7.24
C VAL A 255 1.22 -25.71 8.54
N SER A 256 1.67 -26.30 9.68
CA SER A 256 1.75 -25.54 10.94
C SER A 256 2.74 -24.37 10.87
N LEU A 257 3.91 -24.57 10.22
CA LEU A 257 4.89 -23.50 10.01
C LEU A 257 4.37 -22.45 9.02
N TRP A 258 3.66 -22.89 7.98
CA TRP A 258 3.00 -21.95 7.06
C TRP A 258 1.97 -21.09 7.79
N LEU A 259 1.12 -21.70 8.60
CA LEU A 259 0.11 -20.97 9.39
C LEU A 259 0.77 -20.00 10.39
N LEU A 260 1.89 -20.43 11.00
CA LEU A 260 2.68 -19.58 11.87
C LEU A 260 3.22 -18.33 11.15
N PHE A 261 3.92 -18.51 10.02
CA PHE A 261 4.55 -17.42 9.30
C PHE A 261 3.55 -16.57 8.50
N ALA A 262 2.50 -17.19 7.93
CA ALA A 262 1.57 -16.47 7.06
C ALA A 262 0.43 -15.78 7.81
N LEU A 263 0.03 -16.27 8.99
CA LEU A 263 -1.14 -15.76 9.72
C LEU A 263 -0.83 -15.35 11.15
N ILE A 264 -0.22 -16.25 11.96
CA ILE A 264 -0.07 -16.01 13.41
C ILE A 264 0.92 -14.88 13.69
N ILE A 265 2.12 -14.92 13.12
CA ILE A 265 3.13 -13.86 13.35
C ILE A 265 2.67 -12.51 12.83
N PRO A 266 2.14 -12.35 11.60
CA PRO A 266 1.62 -11.06 11.14
C PRO A 266 0.49 -10.50 12.04
N ALA A 267 -0.46 -11.36 12.45
CA ALA A 267 -1.54 -10.96 13.35
C ALA A 267 -1.03 -10.55 14.73
N ALA A 268 -0.09 -11.31 15.30
CA ALA A 268 0.53 -10.98 16.58
C ALA A 268 1.34 -9.67 16.50
N SER A 269 2.12 -9.47 15.44
CA SER A 269 2.88 -8.23 15.22
C SER A 269 1.96 -7.02 15.15
N ASN A 270 0.85 -7.12 14.40
CA ASN A 270 -0.15 -6.05 14.33
C ASN A 270 -0.83 -5.80 15.69
N SER A 271 -1.15 -6.86 16.45
CA SER A 271 -1.76 -6.72 17.78
C SER A 271 -0.80 -6.08 18.77
N ILE A 272 0.48 -6.45 18.77
CA ILE A 272 1.52 -5.89 19.62
C ILE A 272 1.70 -4.40 19.32
N THR A 273 1.82 -4.03 18.04
CA THR A 273 1.97 -2.61 17.65
C THR A 273 0.74 -1.78 17.99
N THR A 274 -0.46 -2.33 17.85
CA THR A 274 -1.71 -1.65 18.24
C THR A 274 -1.79 -1.43 19.76
N TYR A 275 -1.26 -2.37 20.55
CA TYR A 275 -1.21 -2.24 22.01
C TYR A 275 -0.15 -1.23 22.47
N LEU A 276 1.03 -1.22 21.85
CA LEU A 276 2.13 -0.33 22.22
C LEU A 276 1.92 1.11 21.74
N PHE A 277 1.31 1.26 20.59
CA PHE A 277 1.01 2.56 19.94
C PHE A 277 -0.49 2.66 19.68
N PRO A 278 -1.30 2.86 20.75
CA PRO A 278 -2.73 2.99 20.60
C PRO A 278 -3.05 4.25 19.79
N GLN A 279 -3.83 4.06 18.76
CA GLN A 279 -4.33 5.19 17.98
C GLN A 279 -5.69 5.60 18.52
N PRO A 280 -5.97 6.90 18.65
CA PRO A 280 -7.30 7.35 18.95
C PRO A 280 -8.27 6.78 17.90
N SER A 281 -9.43 6.34 18.33
CA SER A 281 -10.44 5.87 17.38
C SER A 281 -10.83 7.04 16.46
N LYS A 282 -11.22 6.74 15.22
CA LYS A 282 -11.70 7.79 14.28
C LYS A 282 -12.84 8.60 14.87
N LEU A 283 -13.71 7.98 15.66
CA LEU A 283 -14.77 8.66 16.38
C LEU A 283 -14.21 9.64 17.42
N GLU A 284 -13.19 9.26 18.16
CA GLU A 284 -12.51 10.10 19.14
C GLU A 284 -11.80 11.28 18.42
N LEU A 285 -11.02 11.01 17.38
CA LEU A 285 -10.39 12.04 16.54
C LEU A 285 -11.41 13.04 15.98
N LEU A 286 -12.55 12.55 15.46
CA LEU A 286 -13.63 13.40 14.94
C LEU A 286 -14.35 14.15 16.07
N SER A 287 -14.49 13.56 17.27
CA SER A 287 -15.05 14.22 18.44
C SER A 287 -14.17 15.35 18.92
N ASP A 288 -12.86 15.10 19.04
CA ASP A 288 -11.88 16.08 19.48
C ASP A 288 -11.78 17.23 18.47
N ALA A 289 -11.79 16.90 17.17
CA ALA A 289 -11.84 17.89 16.11
C ALA A 289 -13.10 18.75 16.14
N ARG A 290 -14.27 18.14 16.39
CA ARG A 290 -15.53 18.90 16.53
C ARG A 290 -15.49 19.78 17.77
N SER A 291 -14.95 19.28 18.88
CA SER A 291 -14.81 20.05 20.12
C SER A 291 -13.87 21.24 19.91
N ALA A 292 -12.70 21.01 19.29
CA ALA A 292 -11.74 22.05 18.92
C ALA A 292 -12.35 23.08 17.94
N THR A 293 -13.11 22.61 16.94
CA THR A 293 -13.83 23.48 16.01
C THR A 293 -14.89 24.33 16.71
N SER A 294 -15.66 23.73 17.62
CA SER A 294 -16.68 24.45 18.38
C SER A 294 -16.08 25.54 19.27
N GLU A 295 -14.98 25.21 19.95
CA GLU A 295 -14.26 26.16 20.80
C GLU A 295 -13.62 27.28 19.97
N ALA A 296 -12.93 26.94 18.88
CA ALA A 296 -12.35 27.89 17.95
C ALA A 296 -13.40 28.83 17.34
N THR A 297 -14.59 28.31 17.00
CA THR A 297 -15.69 29.12 16.46
C THR A 297 -16.20 30.14 17.49
N LYS A 298 -16.29 29.76 18.77
CA LYS A 298 -16.66 30.72 19.84
C LYS A 298 -15.59 31.78 20.01
N GLN A 299 -14.32 31.39 20.08
CA GLN A 299 -13.21 32.37 20.18
C GLN A 299 -13.13 33.28 18.97
N THR A 300 -13.38 32.73 17.76
CA THR A 300 -13.36 33.52 16.52
C THR A 300 -14.43 34.60 16.48
N ALA A 301 -15.61 34.32 17.02
CA ALA A 301 -16.66 35.34 17.09
C ALA A 301 -16.21 36.58 17.92
N GLU A 302 -15.54 36.31 19.05
CA GLU A 302 -14.97 37.38 19.89
C GLU A 302 -13.76 38.05 19.22
N LEU A 303 -12.87 37.27 18.59
CA LEU A 303 -11.70 37.79 17.88
C LEU A 303 -12.08 38.60 16.65
N THR A 304 -13.07 38.14 15.87
CA THR A 304 -13.56 38.90 14.70
C THR A 304 -14.16 40.23 15.11
N GLN A 305 -14.92 40.25 16.20
CA GLN A 305 -15.47 41.49 16.71
C GLN A 305 -14.36 42.45 17.15
N ARG A 306 -13.37 41.98 17.92
CA ARG A 306 -12.21 42.80 18.33
C ARG A 306 -11.39 43.26 17.14
N PHE A 307 -11.14 42.38 16.16
CA PHE A 307 -10.40 42.72 14.95
C PHE A 307 -11.09 43.82 14.14
N LEU A 308 -12.42 43.77 14.02
CA LEU A 308 -13.20 44.83 13.35
C LEU A 308 -13.24 46.12 14.16
N GLU A 309 -13.18 46.06 15.51
CA GLU A 309 -13.06 47.23 16.39
C GLU A 309 -11.68 47.89 16.27
N ASP A 310 -10.61 47.08 16.11
CA ASP A 310 -9.23 47.58 15.94
C ASP A 310 -8.92 48.04 14.52
N HIS A 311 -9.71 47.60 13.51
CA HIS A 311 -9.58 47.93 12.09
C HIS A 311 -10.88 48.51 11.51
N PRO A 312 -11.33 49.68 11.97
CA PRO A 312 -12.59 50.30 11.49
C PRO A 312 -12.55 50.61 9.98
N GLU A 313 -11.36 50.80 9.38
CA GLU A 313 -11.16 50.96 7.95
C GLU A 313 -11.65 49.78 7.12
N LEU A 314 -11.71 48.59 7.69
CA LEU A 314 -12.19 47.37 7.03
C LEU A 314 -13.72 47.20 7.10
N THR A 315 -14.41 48.04 7.88
CA THR A 315 -15.88 48.04 7.99
C THR A 315 -16.57 48.99 7.01
N ILE A 316 -15.81 49.86 6.35
CA ILE A 316 -16.31 50.94 5.48
C ILE A 316 -15.69 50.78 4.09
N GLY A 317 -15.87 49.63 3.43
CA GLY A 317 -15.36 49.40 2.09
C GLY A 317 -16.46 48.94 1.13
N ASP A 318 -16.25 49.20 -0.14
CA ASP A 318 -17.00 48.57 -1.24
C ASP A 318 -16.58 47.10 -1.29
N ASP A 319 -17.07 46.30 -0.33
CA ASP A 319 -16.68 44.90 -0.18
C ASP A 319 -17.04 44.12 -1.46
N GLN A 320 -16.05 43.69 -2.24
CA GLN A 320 -16.24 42.87 -3.41
C GLN A 320 -16.67 41.43 -3.02
N VAL A 321 -16.37 41.06 -1.78
CA VAL A 321 -16.69 39.76 -1.20
C VAL A 321 -17.29 39.94 0.18
N PRO A 322 -18.41 39.26 0.56
CA PRO A 322 -19.03 39.46 1.87
C PRO A 322 -18.08 39.22 3.03
N GLY A 323 -18.07 40.10 4.03
CA GLY A 323 -17.22 40.02 5.22
C GLY A 323 -17.37 38.75 6.04
N TYR A 324 -18.48 38.01 5.89
CA TYR A 324 -18.65 36.65 6.43
C TYR A 324 -17.52 35.71 6.04
N TYR A 325 -16.94 35.79 4.82
CA TYR A 325 -15.86 34.95 4.37
C TYR A 325 -14.53 35.23 5.08
N ARG A 326 -14.32 36.48 5.49
CA ARG A 326 -13.19 36.85 6.36
C ARG A 326 -13.30 36.13 7.71
N ALA A 327 -14.50 36.23 8.34
CA ALA A 327 -14.75 35.53 9.60
C ALA A 327 -14.59 34.01 9.46
N LEU A 328 -15.07 33.41 8.36
CA LEU A 328 -14.91 31.99 8.08
C LEU A 328 -13.43 31.59 7.89
N PHE A 329 -12.64 32.41 7.17
CA PHE A 329 -11.21 32.16 6.96
C PHE A 329 -10.44 32.21 8.29
N LEU A 330 -10.66 33.25 9.10
CA LEU A 330 -10.07 33.38 10.43
C LEU A 330 -10.50 32.23 11.35
N SER A 331 -11.77 31.82 11.31
CA SER A 331 -12.23 30.65 12.04
C SER A 331 -11.49 29.38 11.60
N ASN A 332 -11.35 29.14 10.31
CA ASN A 332 -10.63 27.98 9.78
C ASN A 332 -9.14 28.03 10.14
N SER A 333 -8.50 29.20 10.23
CA SER A 333 -7.10 29.32 10.65
C SER A 333 -6.93 28.97 12.13
N VAL A 334 -7.82 29.44 13.01
CA VAL A 334 -7.83 29.13 14.44
C VAL A 334 -8.12 27.64 14.66
N VAL A 335 -9.09 27.07 13.94
CA VAL A 335 -9.37 25.62 13.98
C VAL A 335 -8.16 24.82 13.55
N ARG A 336 -7.49 25.23 12.49
CA ARG A 336 -6.27 24.56 12.00
C ARG A 336 -5.16 24.57 13.04
N GLU A 337 -4.91 25.73 13.66
CA GLU A 337 -3.90 25.87 14.72
C GLU A 337 -4.25 25.02 15.94
N SER A 338 -5.50 25.04 16.39
CA SER A 338 -5.95 24.26 17.55
C SER A 338 -5.99 22.73 17.28
N THR A 339 -6.18 22.30 16.04
CA THR A 339 -6.20 20.87 15.67
C THR A 339 -4.84 20.35 15.23
N GLN A 340 -3.88 21.22 14.92
CA GLN A 340 -2.54 20.82 14.48
C GLN A 340 -1.82 19.86 15.47
N PRO A 341 -1.86 20.07 16.81
CA PRO A 341 -1.27 19.12 17.74
C PRO A 341 -1.89 17.72 17.62
N ILE A 342 -3.21 17.62 17.50
CA ILE A 342 -3.94 16.34 17.37
C ILE A 342 -3.52 15.61 16.10
N VAL A 343 -3.42 16.32 14.98
CA VAL A 343 -2.97 15.76 13.69
C VAL A 343 -1.52 15.32 13.77
N LYS A 344 -0.66 16.09 14.44
CA LYS A 344 0.74 15.78 14.63
C LYS A 344 0.91 14.53 15.50
N ASP A 345 0.28 14.46 16.66
CA ASP A 345 0.34 13.32 17.55
C ASP A 345 -0.16 12.04 16.86
N PHE A 346 -1.22 12.15 16.04
CA PHE A 346 -1.70 11.05 15.23
C PHE A 346 -0.67 10.59 14.19
N SER A 347 -0.04 11.52 13.48
CA SER A 347 0.97 11.19 12.47
C SER A 347 2.25 10.60 13.07
N GLU A 348 2.69 11.09 14.24
CA GLU A 348 3.82 10.53 14.99
C GLU A 348 3.51 9.12 15.48
N SER A 349 2.34 8.87 16.05
CA SER A 349 1.90 7.53 16.46
C SER A 349 1.84 6.55 15.28
N MET A 350 1.37 7.00 14.11
CA MET A 350 1.40 6.20 12.87
C MET A 350 2.81 5.85 12.45
N LYS A 351 3.74 6.80 12.52
CA LYS A 351 5.14 6.59 12.18
C LYS A 351 5.80 5.59 13.13
N ASP A 352 5.65 5.78 14.43
CA ASP A 352 6.21 4.88 15.45
C ASP A 352 5.71 3.44 15.29
N ARG A 353 4.41 3.29 14.94
CA ARG A 353 3.82 2.00 14.61
C ARG A 353 4.46 1.36 13.38
N GLU A 354 4.66 2.12 12.30
CA GLU A 354 5.29 1.63 11.08
C GLU A 354 6.77 1.26 11.33
N ASP A 355 7.49 2.04 12.11
CA ASP A 355 8.90 1.77 12.48
C ASP A 355 9.00 0.49 13.33
N MET A 356 8.07 0.24 14.24
CA MET A 356 8.01 -1.00 14.99
C MET A 356 7.67 -2.20 14.10
N LEU A 357 6.74 -2.04 13.15
CA LEU A 357 6.40 -3.09 12.18
C LEU A 357 7.59 -3.41 11.26
N ASP A 358 8.46 -2.45 10.96
CA ASP A 358 9.69 -2.69 10.19
C ASP A 358 10.69 -3.56 10.95
N ILE A 359 10.70 -3.51 12.28
CA ILE A 359 11.49 -4.40 13.10
C ILE A 359 10.84 -5.78 13.15
N LEU A 360 9.54 -5.83 13.43
CA LEU A 360 8.80 -7.08 13.61
C LEU A 360 8.64 -7.88 12.31
N GLN A 361 8.74 -7.26 11.13
CA GLN A 361 8.66 -7.97 9.86
C GLN A 361 9.69 -9.10 9.74
N TYR A 362 10.86 -8.98 10.37
CA TYR A 362 11.91 -10.03 10.33
C TYR A 362 11.55 -11.29 11.09
N LEU A 363 10.45 -11.31 11.84
CA LEU A 363 9.93 -12.53 12.45
C LEU A 363 9.24 -13.46 11.43
N SER A 364 8.81 -12.93 10.30
CA SER A 364 8.14 -13.71 9.25
C SER A 364 8.63 -13.34 7.84
N PRO A 365 9.20 -14.26 7.08
CA PRO A 365 9.52 -14.05 5.68
C PRO A 365 8.31 -13.62 4.83
N THR A 366 7.11 -14.07 5.18
CA THR A 366 5.86 -13.66 4.53
C THR A 366 5.61 -12.16 4.72
N THR A 367 5.77 -11.66 5.95
CA THR A 367 5.62 -10.22 6.24
C THR A 367 6.69 -9.39 5.55
N ILE A 368 7.95 -9.89 5.52
CA ILE A 368 9.04 -9.20 4.81
C ILE A 368 8.67 -9.01 3.33
N LEU A 369 8.28 -10.10 2.65
CA LEU A 369 7.92 -10.02 1.23
C LEU A 369 6.74 -9.08 1.00
N GLN A 370 5.65 -9.27 1.76
CA GLN A 370 4.43 -8.48 1.63
C GLN A 370 4.71 -6.98 1.79
N ARG A 371 5.36 -6.57 2.88
CA ARG A 371 5.68 -5.16 3.15
C ARG A 371 6.62 -4.57 2.09
N SER A 372 7.65 -5.32 1.66
CA SER A 372 8.57 -4.87 0.63
C SER A 372 7.87 -4.62 -0.71
N LEU A 373 6.98 -5.54 -1.15
CA LEU A 373 6.27 -5.40 -2.43
C LEU A 373 5.23 -4.28 -2.41
N ILE A 374 4.48 -4.13 -1.31
CA ILE A 374 3.51 -3.05 -1.11
C ILE A 374 4.22 -1.68 -1.08
N ALA A 375 5.40 -1.60 -0.45
CA ALA A 375 6.18 -0.36 -0.41
C ALA A 375 6.75 0.02 -1.79
N ILE A 376 7.23 -0.95 -2.62
CA ILE A 376 7.64 -0.68 -4.01
C ILE A 376 6.45 -0.19 -4.84
N ALA A 377 5.27 -0.75 -4.63
CA ALA A 377 4.04 -0.34 -5.29
C ALA A 377 3.48 0.99 -4.77
N GLN A 378 4.03 1.57 -3.70
CA GLN A 378 3.57 2.80 -3.05
C GLN A 378 2.09 2.73 -2.63
N THR A 379 1.68 1.56 -2.15
CA THR A 379 0.32 1.27 -1.67
C THR A 379 0.30 1.00 -0.16
N ASP A 380 1.40 1.32 0.52
CA ASP A 380 1.57 1.19 1.96
C ASP A 380 1.06 2.42 2.73
N SER A 381 0.97 2.28 4.04
CA SER A 381 0.53 3.34 4.96
C SER A 381 1.44 4.57 4.93
N ARG A 382 2.75 4.40 4.73
CA ARG A 382 3.70 5.53 4.65
C ARG A 382 3.47 6.39 3.42
N SER A 383 3.25 5.76 2.27
CA SER A 383 2.94 6.48 1.02
C SER A 383 1.64 7.27 1.14
N HIS A 384 0.64 6.70 1.81
CA HIS A 384 -0.61 7.40 2.07
C HIS A 384 -0.44 8.57 3.07
N SER A 385 0.32 8.37 4.14
CA SER A 385 0.63 9.45 5.10
C SER A 385 1.36 10.61 4.43
N LEU A 386 2.31 10.32 3.54
CA LEU A 386 3.00 11.32 2.73
C LEU A 386 2.03 12.09 1.81
N PHE A 387 1.06 11.40 1.22
CA PHE A 387 0.02 12.04 0.43
C PHE A 387 -0.81 13.02 1.26
N LEU A 388 -1.25 12.63 2.46
CA LEU A 388 -2.01 13.51 3.36
C LEU A 388 -1.18 14.70 3.83
N GLU A 389 0.09 14.51 4.14
CA GLU A 389 1.01 15.59 4.52
C GLU A 389 1.21 16.57 3.36
N THR A 390 1.46 16.07 2.14
CA THR A 390 1.62 16.89 0.94
C THR A 390 0.34 17.67 0.62
N ALA A 391 -0.83 17.04 0.76
CA ALA A 391 -2.12 17.71 0.59
C ALA A 391 -2.36 18.81 1.64
N GLY A 392 -1.91 18.58 2.88
CA GLY A 392 -1.95 19.60 3.96
C GLY A 392 -1.04 20.79 3.67
N GLN A 393 0.17 20.55 3.18
CA GLN A 393 1.09 21.62 2.75
C GLN A 393 0.54 22.38 1.54
N TYR A 394 -0.08 21.68 0.60
CA TYR A 394 -0.74 22.29 -0.56
C TYR A 394 -1.90 23.21 -0.14
N LEU A 395 -2.76 22.76 0.77
CA LEU A 395 -3.80 23.60 1.35
C LEU A 395 -3.22 24.85 2.03
N SER A 396 -2.13 24.70 2.79
CA SER A 396 -1.46 25.82 3.45
C SER A 396 -0.94 26.84 2.42
N ASN A 397 -0.35 26.37 1.32
CA ASN A 397 0.12 27.24 0.24
C ASN A 397 -1.04 28.01 -0.42
N ILE A 398 -2.16 27.34 -0.70
CA ILE A 398 -3.35 28.00 -1.26
C ILE A 398 -3.90 29.04 -0.28
N ASN A 399 -3.98 28.71 1.01
CA ASN A 399 -4.43 29.68 2.01
C ASN A 399 -3.53 30.93 2.05
N ASN A 400 -2.21 30.78 1.98
CA ASN A 400 -1.30 31.91 1.95
C ASN A 400 -1.50 32.79 0.70
N VAL A 401 -1.80 32.19 -0.45
CA VAL A 401 -2.08 32.92 -1.70
C VAL A 401 -3.36 33.74 -1.60
N VAL A 402 -4.41 33.20 -0.95
CA VAL A 402 -5.72 33.89 -0.87
C VAL A 402 -5.88 34.79 0.36
N GLU A 403 -4.96 34.72 1.33
CA GLU A 403 -5.07 35.35 2.64
C GLU A 403 -5.32 36.86 2.53
N ASP A 404 -4.46 37.58 1.83
CA ASP A 404 -4.60 39.04 1.69
C ASP A 404 -5.93 39.44 1.05
N SER A 405 -6.36 38.72 0.02
CA SER A 405 -7.62 38.99 -0.67
C SER A 405 -8.84 38.71 0.21
N VAL A 406 -8.79 37.61 1.01
CA VAL A 406 -9.88 37.30 1.94
C VAL A 406 -9.93 38.30 3.08
N LEU A 407 -8.80 38.69 3.66
CA LEU A 407 -8.74 39.67 4.77
C LEU A 407 -9.21 41.06 4.35
N THR A 408 -8.94 41.47 3.11
CA THR A 408 -9.39 42.74 2.56
C THR A 408 -10.76 42.66 1.89
N SER A 409 -11.45 41.52 1.93
CA SER A 409 -12.73 41.24 1.26
C SER A 409 -12.71 41.52 -0.26
N ASN A 410 -11.54 41.31 -0.87
CA ASN A 410 -11.32 41.44 -2.31
C ASN A 410 -11.29 40.07 -3.01
N ARG A 411 -11.38 40.09 -4.34
CA ARG A 411 -11.08 38.92 -5.17
C ARG A 411 -9.57 38.81 -5.39
N ILE A 412 -9.09 37.59 -5.63
CA ILE A 412 -7.75 37.44 -6.18
C ILE A 412 -7.75 37.80 -7.67
N SER A 413 -6.60 38.10 -8.24
CA SER A 413 -6.46 38.27 -9.70
C SER A 413 -6.34 36.90 -10.41
N VAL A 414 -6.71 36.89 -11.70
CA VAL A 414 -6.50 35.69 -12.57
C VAL A 414 -5.02 35.28 -12.58
N ASP A 415 -4.11 36.27 -12.66
CA ASP A 415 -2.67 36.01 -12.63
C ASP A 415 -2.22 35.32 -11.31
N THR A 416 -2.81 35.71 -10.18
CA THR A 416 -2.52 35.09 -8.87
C THR A 416 -3.05 33.68 -8.82
N PHE A 417 -4.24 33.43 -9.37
CA PHE A 417 -4.78 32.06 -9.45
C PHE A 417 -3.93 31.17 -10.34
N ASP A 418 -3.50 31.66 -11.49
CA ASP A 418 -2.68 30.89 -12.46
C ASP A 418 -1.26 30.56 -11.94
N GLN A 419 -0.80 31.25 -10.88
CA GLN A 419 0.46 30.91 -10.19
C GLN A 419 0.32 29.74 -9.20
N ILE A 420 -0.90 29.29 -8.89
CA ILE A 420 -1.10 28.12 -8.03
C ILE A 420 -0.67 26.88 -8.79
N LYS A 421 0.38 26.22 -8.32
CA LYS A 421 0.87 24.98 -8.91
C LYS A 421 -0.19 23.90 -8.85
N ILE A 422 -0.23 23.02 -9.84
CA ILE A 422 -1.08 21.82 -9.85
C ILE A 422 -0.55 20.82 -8.81
N PHE A 423 -1.43 20.17 -8.09
CA PHE A 423 -1.04 19.19 -7.05
C PHE A 423 -0.14 18.06 -7.60
N ASP A 424 -0.41 17.60 -8.81
CA ASP A 424 0.36 16.54 -9.47
C ASP A 424 1.85 16.88 -9.59
N GLU A 425 2.19 18.12 -9.95
CA GLU A 425 3.59 18.58 -10.04
C GLU A 425 4.28 18.55 -8.67
N ILE A 426 3.54 18.93 -7.61
CA ILE A 426 4.06 18.89 -6.24
C ILE A 426 4.24 17.44 -5.78
N TRP A 427 3.28 16.57 -6.08
CA TRP A 427 3.34 15.15 -5.73
C TRP A 427 4.48 14.43 -6.43
N GLU A 428 4.72 14.71 -7.70
CA GLU A 428 5.83 14.14 -8.46
C GLU A 428 7.20 14.63 -7.96
N ALA A 429 7.28 15.89 -7.53
CA ALA A 429 8.50 16.47 -6.95
C ALA A 429 8.76 16.02 -5.50
N THR A 430 7.76 15.48 -4.81
CA THR A 430 7.90 15.02 -3.43
C THR A 430 8.80 13.79 -3.35
N GLN A 431 9.82 13.84 -2.47
CA GLN A 431 10.70 12.71 -2.24
C GLN A 431 9.94 11.54 -1.60
N LYS A 432 9.74 10.49 -2.36
CA LYS A 432 9.11 9.27 -1.87
C LYS A 432 10.06 8.50 -0.97
N PRO A 433 9.53 7.79 0.07
CA PRO A 433 10.38 7.01 0.96
C PRO A 433 11.17 5.96 0.18
N SER A 434 12.49 5.93 0.37
CA SER A 434 13.33 4.92 -0.26
C SER A 434 13.09 3.55 0.38
N VAL A 435 12.74 2.57 -0.45
CA VAL A 435 12.55 1.19 0.01
C VAL A 435 13.90 0.46 -0.01
N SER A 436 14.43 0.15 1.18
CA SER A 436 15.63 -0.71 1.26
C SER A 436 15.23 -2.16 1.07
N ILE A 437 15.52 -2.71 -0.11
CA ILE A 437 15.24 -4.11 -0.46
C ILE A 437 16.39 -5.06 -0.12
N PHE A 438 17.59 -4.52 0.09
CA PHE A 438 18.80 -5.33 0.30
C PHE A 438 18.73 -6.17 1.57
N SER A 439 18.35 -5.57 2.71
CA SER A 439 18.25 -6.29 3.98
C SER A 439 17.16 -7.38 3.99
N PRO A 440 15.94 -7.15 3.46
CA PRO A 440 14.94 -8.19 3.24
C PRO A 440 15.43 -9.39 2.43
N ILE A 441 16.04 -9.13 1.28
CA ILE A 441 16.58 -10.19 0.40
C ILE A 441 17.68 -10.97 1.11
N ALA A 442 18.67 -10.25 1.66
CA ALA A 442 19.81 -10.87 2.34
C ALA A 442 19.35 -11.77 3.51
N PHE A 443 18.37 -11.31 4.28
CA PHE A 443 17.82 -12.07 5.41
C PHE A 443 17.12 -13.35 4.94
N MET A 444 16.24 -13.29 3.96
CA MET A 444 15.52 -14.46 3.43
C MET A 444 16.46 -15.48 2.81
N VAL A 445 17.46 -15.01 2.04
CA VAL A 445 18.47 -15.87 1.43
C VAL A 445 19.35 -16.51 2.50
N PHE A 446 19.79 -15.74 3.51
CA PHE A 446 20.57 -16.25 4.64
C PHE A 446 19.82 -17.36 5.39
N LEU A 447 18.56 -17.13 5.74
CA LEU A 447 17.72 -18.16 6.38
C LEU A 447 17.62 -19.43 5.51
N GLY A 448 17.36 -19.29 4.22
CA GLY A 448 17.30 -20.41 3.29
C GLY A 448 18.61 -21.22 3.25
N LEU A 449 19.76 -20.55 3.20
CA LEU A 449 21.08 -21.18 3.23
C LEU A 449 21.34 -21.90 4.55
N VAL A 450 20.99 -21.30 5.69
CA VAL A 450 21.13 -21.92 7.02
C VAL A 450 20.32 -23.21 7.11
N LEU A 451 19.05 -23.19 6.64
CA LEU A 451 18.18 -24.35 6.63
C LEU A 451 18.76 -25.51 5.77
N ILE A 452 19.26 -25.19 4.58
CA ILE A 452 19.91 -26.17 3.70
C ILE A 452 21.21 -26.71 4.31
N GLY A 453 22.03 -25.83 4.91
CA GLY A 453 23.29 -26.21 5.56
C GLY A 453 23.06 -27.16 6.75
N PHE A 454 22.06 -26.87 7.58
CA PHE A 454 21.69 -27.70 8.72
C PHE A 454 21.22 -29.10 8.28
N THR A 455 20.45 -29.20 7.20
CA THR A 455 20.01 -30.48 6.61
C THR A 455 21.19 -31.34 6.20
N ARG A 456 22.19 -30.74 5.52
CA ARG A 456 23.39 -31.48 5.06
C ARG A 456 24.27 -31.98 6.21
N LYS A 457 24.36 -31.22 7.31
CA LYS A 457 25.14 -31.65 8.50
C LYS A 457 24.50 -32.85 9.17
N ASN A 458 23.18 -32.83 9.39
CA ASN A 458 22.47 -33.95 10.04
C ASN A 458 22.40 -35.21 9.20
N SER A 459 22.63 -35.15 7.90
CA SER A 459 22.66 -36.34 7.04
C SER A 459 24.02 -37.03 7.00
N LYS A 460 25.07 -36.43 7.57
CA LYS A 460 26.43 -36.98 7.66
C LYS A 460 26.73 -37.60 9.02
N SER A 461 25.94 -37.28 10.05
CA SER A 461 25.93 -37.97 11.34
C SER A 461 24.96 -39.14 11.35
#